data_09545541edde1c34dcf54c461e94949d
#
_entry.id   09545541edde1c34dcf54c461e94949d
#
_cell.length_a   1.000
_cell.length_b   1.000
_cell.length_c   1.000
_cell.angle_alpha   90.00
_cell.angle_beta   90.00
_cell.angle_gamma   90.00
#
_symmetry.space_group_name_H-M   'P 1'
#
loop_
_entity.id
_entity.type
_entity.pdbx_description
1 polymer ?
#
loop_
_entity_poly.entity_id
_entity_poly.type
_entity_poly.pdbx_seq_one_letter_code
_entity_poly.pdbx_strand_id
1 'polypeptide(L)'
;WQLALLSIIPVPIVIFGSQIHAEHMRPRYRRIWRRMSRMNAILGDSIPGIRVIKAFTGEDRVIEKYTKQGEDLLNEHLTAAVKSSIYSPLITFLVVLGSILIWGLGGYWVITRPDRLSVGSLIAFINYAGRFYGPVQFFANFNDQLQQASTSAERVFEILDADPEPNLGKGNYIENLQGKIEFENVNFSYEKGKNILKNISLTVQPGETIGIVGSTGSGKSTLVNLILRFYEPTEGRIKIDGHDIADIDIDFLRKNIGYVLQEPLLFRDTIANNIIYSKPDATIEEVIDAAKVANAHKFIIKFPDAYDTVLGERGTGLSGGEKQRVSIARAVIKNPRILILDEATSAVDTETEKLIQEAIDRLIKNRTTLIIAHRLSTLRKAHKILVLENGEIVEFGTQEELMSKKGRYYDLVQMQTDLGSDIIRYQ
;
A
#
# COMPACT_ATOMS: atom_id res chain seq x y z
N TRP A 1 32.46 -54.08 6.58
CA TRP A 1 32.86 -52.82 5.90
C TRP A 1 32.67 -52.89 4.38
N GLN A 2 32.88 -54.11 3.73
CA GLN A 2 32.73 -54.27 2.26
C GLN A 2 31.29 -53.97 1.79
N LEU A 3 30.25 -54.50 2.47
CA LEU A 3 28.85 -54.18 2.20
C LEU A 3 28.52 -52.71 2.41
N ALA A 4 29.14 -52.08 3.40
CA ALA A 4 28.97 -50.67 3.66
C ALA A 4 29.51 -49.79 2.51
N LEU A 5 30.68 -50.13 1.97
CA LEU A 5 31.22 -49.45 0.78
C LEU A 5 30.30 -49.58 -0.43
N LEU A 6 29.73 -50.76 -0.64
CA LEU A 6 28.76 -50.99 -1.74
C LEU A 6 27.50 -50.17 -1.58
N SER A 7 27.01 -50.01 -0.34
CA SER A 7 25.80 -49.22 -0.06
C SER A 7 26.00 -47.71 -0.27
N ILE A 8 27.24 -47.21 -0.20
CA ILE A 8 27.54 -45.76 -0.37
C ILE A 8 27.68 -45.40 -1.88
N ILE A 9 27.97 -46.35 -2.77
CA ILE A 9 28.17 -46.09 -4.20
C ILE A 9 27.03 -45.26 -4.85
N PRO A 10 25.72 -45.54 -4.61
CA PRO A 10 24.65 -44.76 -5.21
C PRO A 10 24.54 -43.32 -4.66
N VAL A 11 25.04 -43.06 -3.45
CA VAL A 11 24.82 -41.77 -2.74
C VAL A 11 25.42 -40.57 -3.48
N PRO A 12 26.68 -40.57 -3.91
CA PRO A 12 27.21 -39.47 -4.72
C PRO A 12 26.42 -39.23 -6.00
N ILE A 13 25.99 -40.31 -6.68
CA ILE A 13 25.23 -40.21 -7.93
C ILE A 13 23.88 -39.55 -7.68
N VAL A 14 23.20 -39.92 -6.59
CA VAL A 14 21.91 -39.28 -6.17
C VAL A 14 22.13 -37.81 -5.84
N ILE A 15 23.15 -37.45 -5.08
CA ILE A 15 23.43 -36.07 -4.68
C ILE A 15 23.76 -35.22 -5.91
N PHE A 16 24.70 -35.61 -6.75
CA PHE A 16 25.06 -34.86 -7.95
C PHE A 16 23.91 -34.81 -8.95
N GLY A 17 23.18 -35.90 -9.14
CA GLY A 17 22.00 -35.97 -9.99
C GLY A 17 20.91 -35.01 -9.52
N SER A 18 20.66 -34.93 -8.21
CA SER A 18 19.66 -33.97 -7.65
C SER A 18 20.07 -32.52 -7.84
N GLN A 19 21.35 -32.17 -7.67
CA GLN A 19 21.85 -30.83 -7.92
C GLN A 19 21.69 -30.43 -9.39
N ILE A 20 22.09 -31.29 -10.33
CA ILE A 20 21.93 -31.04 -11.77
C ILE A 20 20.45 -30.87 -12.13
N HIS A 21 19.57 -31.73 -11.58
CA HIS A 21 18.13 -31.63 -11.80
C HIS A 21 17.57 -30.31 -11.27
N ALA A 22 17.92 -29.93 -10.04
CA ALA A 22 17.50 -28.70 -9.42
C ALA A 22 17.90 -27.45 -10.24
N GLU A 23 19.15 -27.40 -10.72
CA GLU A 23 19.64 -26.32 -11.57
C GLU A 23 18.84 -26.20 -12.89
N HIS A 24 18.45 -27.30 -13.49
CA HIS A 24 17.65 -27.32 -14.71
C HIS A 24 16.18 -26.98 -14.47
N MET A 25 15.65 -27.27 -13.28
CA MET A 25 14.26 -27.02 -12.92
C MET A 25 14.01 -25.60 -12.40
N ARG A 26 14.98 -24.96 -11.71
CA ARG A 26 14.87 -23.59 -11.19
C ARG A 26 14.36 -22.55 -12.20
N PRO A 27 14.91 -22.46 -13.43
CA PRO A 27 14.43 -21.49 -14.41
C PRO A 27 13.00 -21.78 -14.90
N ARG A 28 12.56 -23.05 -14.85
CA ARG A 28 11.18 -23.45 -15.20
C ARG A 28 10.19 -23.05 -14.13
N TYR A 29 10.49 -23.33 -12.86
CA TYR A 29 9.66 -22.88 -11.74
C TYR A 29 9.55 -21.36 -11.70
N ARG A 30 10.63 -20.61 -11.98
CA ARG A 30 10.56 -19.16 -12.13
C ARG A 30 9.63 -18.70 -13.26
N ARG A 31 9.56 -19.45 -14.38
CA ARG A 31 8.60 -19.16 -15.47
C ARG A 31 7.16 -19.45 -15.05
N ILE A 32 6.93 -20.57 -14.39
CA ILE A 32 5.62 -20.93 -13.84
C ILE A 32 5.11 -19.84 -12.91
N TRP A 33 5.91 -19.40 -11.94
CA TRP A 33 5.55 -18.33 -11.02
C TRP A 33 5.27 -17.00 -11.72
N ARG A 34 6.06 -16.63 -12.72
CA ARG A 34 5.81 -15.42 -13.52
C ARG A 34 4.49 -15.49 -14.30
N ARG A 35 4.16 -16.65 -14.87
CA ARG A 35 2.89 -16.84 -15.59
C ARG A 35 1.69 -16.81 -14.64
N MET A 36 1.81 -17.45 -13.48
CA MET A 36 0.80 -17.39 -12.41
C MET A 36 0.58 -15.95 -11.96
N SER A 37 1.64 -15.17 -11.72
CA SER A 37 1.53 -13.75 -11.34
C SER A 37 0.79 -12.93 -12.42
N ARG A 38 1.07 -13.17 -13.71
CA ARG A 38 0.35 -12.50 -14.81
C ARG A 38 -1.12 -12.87 -14.84
N MET A 39 -1.45 -14.12 -14.59
CA MET A 39 -2.83 -14.60 -14.53
C MET A 39 -3.60 -13.95 -13.38
N ASN A 40 -2.98 -13.87 -12.20
CA ASN A 40 -3.53 -13.18 -11.04
C ASN A 40 -3.68 -11.66 -11.27
N ALA A 41 -2.74 -11.03 -11.99
CA ALA A 41 -2.85 -9.61 -12.36
C ALA A 41 -4.08 -9.35 -13.26
N ILE A 42 -4.36 -10.23 -14.24
CA ILE A 42 -5.56 -10.10 -15.08
C ILE A 42 -6.83 -10.14 -14.22
N LEU A 43 -6.91 -11.03 -13.22
CA LEU A 43 -8.06 -11.08 -12.31
C LEU A 43 -8.10 -9.83 -11.40
N GLY A 44 -6.94 -9.41 -10.88
CA GLY A 44 -6.81 -8.22 -10.03
C GLY A 44 -7.27 -6.94 -10.72
N ASP A 45 -7.09 -6.84 -12.04
CA ASP A 45 -7.57 -5.70 -12.83
C ASP A 45 -9.04 -5.88 -13.26
N SER A 46 -9.42 -7.11 -13.62
CA SER A 46 -10.73 -7.38 -14.24
C SER A 46 -11.88 -7.36 -13.23
N ILE A 47 -11.67 -7.87 -12.01
CA ILE A 47 -12.72 -7.92 -10.99
C ILE A 47 -13.13 -6.51 -10.53
N PRO A 48 -12.22 -5.60 -10.15
CA PRO A 48 -12.59 -4.22 -9.83
C PRO A 48 -13.13 -3.46 -11.07
N GLY A 49 -12.58 -3.76 -12.25
CA GLY A 49 -12.97 -3.16 -13.53
C GLY A 49 -14.20 -3.78 -14.20
N ILE A 50 -14.95 -4.67 -13.54
CA ILE A 50 -16.04 -5.45 -14.17
C ILE A 50 -17.12 -4.57 -14.81
N ARG A 51 -17.42 -3.40 -14.22
CA ARG A 51 -18.39 -2.46 -14.77
C ARG A 51 -17.94 -1.90 -16.12
N VAL A 52 -16.65 -1.61 -16.29
CA VAL A 52 -16.07 -1.13 -17.55
C VAL A 52 -16.10 -2.25 -18.59
N ILE A 53 -15.69 -3.46 -18.21
CA ILE A 53 -15.71 -4.63 -19.10
C ILE A 53 -17.13 -4.86 -19.61
N LYS A 54 -18.14 -4.82 -18.73
CA LYS A 54 -19.56 -4.98 -19.09
C LYS A 54 -20.08 -3.84 -19.98
N ALA A 55 -19.76 -2.59 -19.63
CA ALA A 55 -20.21 -1.42 -20.39
C ALA A 55 -19.71 -1.41 -21.84
N PHE A 56 -18.52 -1.98 -22.08
CA PHE A 56 -17.92 -2.06 -23.43
C PHE A 56 -17.99 -3.48 -24.04
N THR A 57 -18.79 -4.39 -23.49
CA THR A 57 -18.94 -5.78 -23.97
C THR A 57 -17.61 -6.46 -24.22
N GLY A 58 -16.68 -6.28 -23.25
CA GLY A 58 -15.29 -6.73 -23.35
C GLY A 58 -15.02 -8.11 -22.75
N GLU A 59 -16.07 -8.87 -22.34
CA GLU A 59 -15.95 -10.13 -21.61
C GLU A 59 -15.15 -11.17 -22.39
N ASP A 60 -15.49 -11.39 -23.63
CA ASP A 60 -14.85 -12.40 -24.47
C ASP A 60 -13.35 -12.12 -24.64
N ARG A 61 -12.96 -10.85 -24.78
CA ARG A 61 -11.57 -10.45 -24.89
C ARG A 61 -10.78 -10.73 -23.60
N VAL A 62 -11.41 -10.50 -22.45
CA VAL A 62 -10.78 -10.75 -21.13
C VAL A 62 -10.67 -12.26 -20.89
N ILE A 63 -11.74 -13.02 -21.22
CA ILE A 63 -11.75 -14.47 -21.12
C ILE A 63 -10.68 -15.08 -22.01
N GLU A 64 -10.58 -14.66 -23.28
CA GLU A 64 -9.56 -15.11 -24.21
C GLU A 64 -8.14 -14.84 -23.69
N LYS A 65 -7.90 -13.61 -23.19
CA LYS A 65 -6.62 -13.24 -22.59
C LYS A 65 -6.27 -14.11 -21.38
N TYR A 66 -7.24 -14.39 -20.51
CA TYR A 66 -7.07 -15.22 -19.33
C TYR A 66 -6.81 -16.68 -19.72
N THR A 67 -7.61 -17.24 -20.64
CA THR A 67 -7.47 -18.62 -21.14
C THR A 67 -6.10 -18.82 -21.77
N LYS A 68 -5.65 -17.91 -22.62
CA LYS A 68 -4.30 -17.97 -23.23
C LYS A 68 -3.19 -17.99 -22.19
N GLN A 69 -3.28 -17.18 -21.13
CA GLN A 69 -2.30 -17.23 -20.04
C GLN A 69 -2.39 -18.54 -19.24
N GLY A 70 -3.60 -19.10 -19.08
CA GLY A 70 -3.83 -20.40 -18.47
C GLY A 70 -3.21 -21.55 -19.27
N GLU A 71 -3.37 -21.56 -20.60
CA GLU A 71 -2.74 -22.53 -21.50
C GLU A 71 -1.21 -22.43 -21.46
N ASP A 72 -0.66 -21.24 -21.48
CA ASP A 72 0.76 -20.99 -21.34
C ASP A 72 1.30 -21.51 -19.99
N LEU A 73 0.55 -21.31 -18.90
CA LEU A 73 0.89 -21.83 -17.57
C LEU A 73 0.85 -23.37 -17.55
N LEU A 74 -0.22 -23.96 -18.14
CA LEU A 74 -0.37 -25.41 -18.24
C LEU A 74 0.80 -26.04 -19.01
N ASN A 75 1.20 -25.45 -20.12
CA ASN A 75 2.33 -25.95 -20.94
C ASN A 75 3.66 -25.93 -20.16
N GLU A 76 3.93 -24.89 -19.36
CA GLU A 76 5.11 -24.86 -18.50
C GLU A 76 5.03 -25.93 -17.39
N HIS A 77 3.83 -26.11 -16.79
CA HIS A 77 3.62 -27.17 -15.80
C HIS A 77 3.80 -28.57 -16.39
N LEU A 78 3.21 -28.85 -17.55
CA LEU A 78 3.36 -30.14 -18.24
C LEU A 78 4.83 -30.42 -18.57
N THR A 79 5.55 -29.39 -19.07
CA THR A 79 6.98 -29.54 -19.37
C THR A 79 7.80 -29.83 -18.11
N ALA A 80 7.48 -29.19 -16.99
CA ALA A 80 8.12 -29.45 -15.71
C ALA A 80 7.77 -30.84 -15.18
N ALA A 81 6.49 -31.23 -15.26
CA ALA A 81 6.00 -32.53 -14.81
C ALA A 81 6.65 -33.70 -15.59
N VAL A 82 6.73 -33.63 -16.92
CA VAL A 82 7.38 -34.65 -17.76
C VAL A 82 8.84 -34.85 -17.35
N LYS A 83 9.60 -33.77 -17.16
CA LYS A 83 10.99 -33.86 -16.73
C LYS A 83 11.13 -34.43 -15.32
N SER A 84 10.28 -34.03 -14.41
CA SER A 84 10.28 -34.57 -13.04
C SER A 84 9.87 -36.03 -13.00
N SER A 85 8.93 -36.46 -13.87
CA SER A 85 8.46 -37.83 -14.00
C SER A 85 9.53 -38.79 -14.53
N ILE A 86 10.54 -38.30 -15.25
CA ILE A 86 11.70 -39.11 -15.69
C ILE A 86 12.74 -39.17 -14.55
N TYR A 87 12.96 -38.05 -13.88
CA TYR A 87 14.01 -37.96 -12.86
C TYR A 87 13.70 -38.81 -11.61
N SER A 88 12.47 -38.71 -11.08
CA SER A 88 12.11 -39.39 -9.83
C SER A 88 12.25 -40.95 -9.91
N PRO A 89 11.74 -41.65 -10.94
CA PRO A 89 11.97 -43.06 -11.08
C PRO A 89 13.45 -43.44 -11.29
N LEU A 90 14.23 -42.59 -11.97
CA LEU A 90 15.66 -42.83 -12.17
C LEU A 90 16.42 -42.86 -10.83
N ILE A 91 16.14 -41.89 -9.95
CA ILE A 91 16.72 -41.88 -8.59
C ILE A 91 16.28 -43.09 -7.79
N THR A 92 14.97 -43.42 -7.82
CA THR A 92 14.47 -44.63 -7.16
C THR A 92 15.14 -45.90 -7.68
N PHE A 93 15.30 -46.00 -8.98
CA PHE A 93 15.99 -47.13 -9.59
C PHE A 93 17.46 -47.25 -9.11
N LEU A 94 18.19 -46.14 -9.02
CA LEU A 94 19.58 -46.14 -8.51
C LEU A 94 19.66 -46.60 -7.05
N VAL A 95 18.71 -46.17 -6.20
CA VAL A 95 18.62 -46.63 -4.81
C VAL A 95 18.30 -48.15 -4.73
N VAL A 96 17.34 -48.60 -5.55
CA VAL A 96 16.96 -50.01 -5.62
C VAL A 96 18.13 -50.86 -6.16
N LEU A 97 18.86 -50.36 -7.15
CA LEU A 97 20.06 -51.03 -7.67
C LEU A 97 21.13 -51.27 -6.58
N GLY A 98 21.34 -50.26 -5.72
CA GLY A 98 22.18 -50.40 -4.54
C GLY A 98 21.72 -51.52 -3.61
N SER A 99 20.42 -51.62 -3.37
CA SER A 99 19.83 -52.71 -2.58
C SER A 99 20.01 -54.08 -3.25
N ILE A 100 19.82 -54.17 -4.56
CA ILE A 100 20.03 -55.41 -5.34
C ILE A 100 21.48 -55.85 -5.26
N LEU A 101 22.43 -54.92 -5.36
CA LEU A 101 23.85 -55.25 -5.22
C LEU A 101 24.18 -55.79 -3.82
N ILE A 102 23.61 -55.22 -2.77
CA ILE A 102 23.78 -55.72 -1.40
C ILE A 102 23.19 -57.13 -1.26
N TRP A 103 21.99 -57.40 -1.77
CA TRP A 103 21.38 -58.72 -1.76
C TRP A 103 22.18 -59.72 -2.57
N GLY A 104 22.59 -59.39 -3.80
CA GLY A 104 23.33 -60.30 -4.70
C GLY A 104 24.71 -60.66 -4.17
N LEU A 105 25.53 -59.63 -3.90
CA LEU A 105 26.89 -59.85 -3.40
C LEU A 105 26.92 -60.34 -1.95
N GLY A 106 26.04 -59.79 -1.10
CA GLY A 106 25.91 -60.23 0.29
C GLY A 106 25.40 -61.66 0.38
N GLY A 107 24.40 -62.06 -0.42
CA GLY A 107 23.94 -63.45 -0.53
C GLY A 107 24.98 -64.38 -1.02
N TYR A 108 25.73 -64.02 -2.07
CA TYR A 108 26.87 -64.81 -2.57
C TYR A 108 27.93 -65.02 -1.49
N TRP A 109 28.24 -63.96 -0.70
CA TRP A 109 29.24 -64.13 0.41
C TRP A 109 28.71 -64.99 1.55
N VAL A 110 27.44 -64.95 1.88
CA VAL A 110 26.80 -65.78 2.91
C VAL A 110 26.97 -67.28 2.49
N ILE A 111 26.78 -67.58 1.20
CA ILE A 111 26.89 -68.94 0.69
C ILE A 111 28.37 -69.44 0.60
N THR A 112 29.24 -68.56 0.09
CA THR A 112 30.66 -68.98 -0.23
C THR A 112 31.60 -68.73 0.94
N ARG A 113 31.25 -67.88 1.94
CA ARG A 113 32.11 -67.53 3.08
C ARG A 113 31.28 -67.38 4.35
N PRO A 114 30.61 -68.43 4.83
CA PRO A 114 29.69 -68.39 5.96
C PRO A 114 30.34 -67.92 7.27
N ASP A 115 31.68 -68.18 7.40
CA ASP A 115 32.46 -67.74 8.57
C ASP A 115 32.60 -66.18 8.67
N ARG A 116 32.42 -65.44 7.56
CA ARG A 116 32.60 -63.99 7.50
C ARG A 116 31.33 -63.26 7.53
N LEU A 117 30.21 -63.77 7.05
CA LEU A 117 28.93 -63.11 6.97
C LEU A 117 27.78 -64.12 7.21
N SER A 118 27.04 -63.94 8.28
CA SER A 118 25.81 -64.71 8.57
C SER A 118 24.58 -64.14 7.88
N VAL A 119 23.56 -65.00 7.65
CA VAL A 119 22.27 -64.58 7.11
C VAL A 119 21.65 -63.46 7.96
N GLY A 120 21.71 -63.59 9.28
CA GLY A 120 21.18 -62.59 10.21
C GLY A 120 21.90 -61.23 10.08
N SER A 121 23.22 -61.24 9.91
CA SER A 121 24.01 -60.02 9.69
C SER A 121 23.66 -59.35 8.37
N LEU A 122 23.43 -60.12 7.29
CA LEU A 122 23.03 -59.61 5.99
C LEU A 122 21.63 -58.94 6.10
N ILE A 123 20.67 -59.61 6.72
CA ILE A 123 19.31 -59.05 6.92
C ILE A 123 19.35 -57.77 7.75
N ALA A 124 20.11 -57.79 8.85
CA ALA A 124 20.29 -56.57 9.67
C ALA A 124 20.90 -55.42 8.86
N PHE A 125 21.93 -55.71 8.03
CA PHE A 125 22.58 -54.72 7.19
C PHE A 125 21.62 -54.12 6.15
N ILE A 126 20.79 -54.94 5.49
CA ILE A 126 19.79 -54.46 4.53
C ILE A 126 18.79 -53.51 5.18
N ASN A 127 18.31 -53.88 6.38
CA ASN A 127 17.39 -52.99 7.13
C ASN A 127 18.05 -51.65 7.50
N TYR A 128 19.32 -51.66 7.91
CA TYR A 128 20.03 -50.42 8.21
C TYR A 128 20.34 -49.61 6.95
N ALA A 129 20.72 -50.25 5.83
CA ALA A 129 20.91 -49.57 4.55
C ALA A 129 19.64 -48.91 4.06
N GLY A 130 18.47 -49.55 4.17
CA GLY A 130 17.17 -48.96 3.85
C GLY A 130 16.87 -47.72 4.67
N ARG A 131 17.17 -47.73 5.98
CA ARG A 131 17.01 -46.56 6.85
C ARG A 131 18.02 -45.43 6.53
N PHE A 132 19.20 -45.77 6.00
CA PHE A 132 20.21 -44.78 5.60
C PHE A 132 19.81 -44.00 4.35
N TYR A 133 19.15 -44.63 3.38
CA TYR A 133 18.74 -43.95 2.16
C TYR A 133 17.64 -42.90 2.36
N GLY A 134 16.80 -43.03 3.41
CA GLY A 134 15.78 -42.03 3.74
C GLY A 134 16.37 -40.63 3.98
N PRO A 135 17.29 -40.44 4.92
CA PRO A 135 18.01 -39.19 5.12
C PRO A 135 18.71 -38.65 3.86
N VAL A 136 19.31 -39.53 3.03
CA VAL A 136 19.97 -39.13 1.78
C VAL A 136 18.95 -38.46 0.82
N GLN A 137 17.79 -39.09 0.65
CA GLN A 137 16.71 -38.50 -0.14
C GLN A 137 16.18 -37.18 0.46
N PHE A 138 16.03 -37.11 1.79
CA PHE A 138 15.64 -35.92 2.49
C PHE A 138 16.60 -34.76 2.19
N PHE A 139 17.91 -34.96 2.36
CA PHE A 139 18.91 -33.92 2.08
C PHE A 139 18.97 -33.55 0.60
N ALA A 140 18.74 -34.48 -0.32
CA ALA A 140 18.66 -34.17 -1.74
C ALA A 140 17.52 -33.19 -2.08
N ASN A 141 16.40 -33.24 -1.36
CA ASN A 141 15.24 -32.38 -1.56
C ASN A 141 15.26 -31.14 -0.65
N PHE A 142 15.99 -31.18 0.47
CA PHE A 142 16.03 -30.15 1.50
C PHE A 142 16.55 -28.80 0.97
N ASN A 143 17.50 -28.83 0.04
CA ASN A 143 18.08 -27.60 -0.52
C ASN A 143 17.04 -26.70 -1.21
N ASP A 144 16.08 -27.28 -1.91
CA ASP A 144 15.01 -26.52 -2.57
C ASP A 144 14.04 -25.89 -1.55
N GLN A 145 13.71 -26.63 -0.49
CA GLN A 145 12.89 -26.12 0.61
C GLN A 145 13.60 -25.00 1.38
N LEU A 146 14.91 -25.17 1.63
CA LEU A 146 15.73 -24.15 2.29
C LEU A 146 15.79 -22.85 1.48
N GLN A 147 15.96 -22.96 0.16
CA GLN A 147 15.96 -21.77 -0.71
C GLN A 147 14.63 -21.04 -0.74
N GLN A 148 13.51 -21.78 -0.77
CA GLN A 148 12.18 -21.17 -0.71
C GLN A 148 11.97 -20.47 0.64
N ALA A 149 12.34 -21.11 1.74
CA ALA A 149 12.26 -20.55 3.07
C ALA A 149 13.14 -19.29 3.21
N SER A 150 14.38 -19.34 2.70
CA SER A 150 15.30 -18.20 2.71
C SER A 150 14.74 -16.99 1.95
N THR A 151 14.24 -17.20 0.72
CA THR A 151 13.66 -16.11 -0.09
C THR A 151 12.40 -15.52 0.57
N SER A 152 11.60 -16.36 1.22
CA SER A 152 10.44 -15.89 1.97
C SER A 152 10.84 -15.10 3.22
N ALA A 153 11.87 -15.57 3.93
CA ALA A 153 12.43 -14.89 5.08
C ALA A 153 13.06 -13.53 4.70
N GLU A 154 13.83 -13.47 3.60
CA GLU A 154 14.38 -12.21 3.08
C GLU A 154 13.29 -11.15 2.89
N ARG A 155 12.15 -11.51 2.29
CA ARG A 155 11.03 -10.56 2.10
C ARG A 155 10.41 -10.10 3.41
N VAL A 156 10.34 -10.98 4.40
CA VAL A 156 9.85 -10.60 5.74
C VAL A 156 10.83 -9.66 6.43
N PHE A 157 12.13 -9.98 6.38
CA PHE A 157 13.17 -9.14 6.96
C PHE A 157 13.31 -7.80 6.25
N GLU A 158 13.13 -7.75 4.91
CA GLU A 158 13.11 -6.48 4.16
C GLU A 158 12.05 -5.50 4.72
N ILE A 159 10.92 -6.01 5.20
CA ILE A 159 9.90 -5.19 5.85
C ILE A 159 10.25 -4.90 7.32
N LEU A 160 10.73 -5.90 8.06
CA LEU A 160 11.04 -5.75 9.48
C LEU A 160 12.28 -4.87 9.73
N ASP A 161 13.26 -4.94 8.83
CA ASP A 161 14.50 -4.17 8.89
C ASP A 161 14.37 -2.79 8.20
N ALA A 162 13.20 -2.49 7.62
CA ALA A 162 12.95 -1.16 7.06
C ALA A 162 13.07 -0.11 8.17
N ASP A 163 13.77 0.97 7.88
CA ASP A 163 13.93 2.06 8.82
C ASP A 163 12.55 2.62 9.24
N PRO A 164 12.29 2.73 10.54
CA PRO A 164 11.06 3.37 11.02
C PRO A 164 11.02 4.85 10.62
N GLU A 165 9.83 5.44 10.62
CA GLU A 165 9.70 6.86 10.39
C GLU A 165 10.58 7.67 11.37
N PRO A 166 11.28 8.71 10.87
CA PRO A 166 12.19 9.49 11.70
C PRO A 166 11.49 10.11 12.92
N ASN A 167 12.12 10.03 14.08
CA ASN A 167 11.63 10.58 15.37
C ASN A 167 10.30 10.03 15.87
N LEU A 168 9.89 8.85 15.43
CA LEU A 168 8.72 8.16 15.99
C LEU A 168 8.99 7.82 17.48
N GLY A 169 8.22 8.43 18.39
CA GLY A 169 8.36 8.27 19.83
C GLY A 169 9.64 8.86 20.45
N LYS A 170 10.40 9.67 19.70
CA LYS A 170 11.69 10.23 20.14
C LYS A 170 11.87 11.73 19.86
N GLY A 171 10.93 12.34 19.16
CA GLY A 171 10.98 13.75 18.78
C GLY A 171 10.54 14.69 19.92
N ASN A 172 10.67 15.98 19.68
CA ASN A 172 10.24 17.03 20.61
C ASN A 172 8.71 17.20 20.61
N TYR A 173 8.18 17.64 21.73
CA TYR A 173 6.78 18.02 21.90
C TYR A 173 6.68 19.52 22.07
N ILE A 174 5.67 20.16 21.43
CA ILE A 174 5.43 21.60 21.56
C ILE A 174 4.34 21.82 22.61
N GLU A 175 4.69 22.48 23.71
CA GLU A 175 3.69 22.92 24.70
C GLU A 175 2.84 24.05 24.10
N ASN A 176 1.51 23.95 24.24
CA ASN A 176 0.56 24.98 23.78
C ASN A 176 0.67 25.33 22.29
N LEU A 177 0.65 24.33 21.44
CA LEU A 177 0.68 24.50 19.98
C LEU A 177 -0.37 25.53 19.51
N GLN A 178 0.09 26.61 18.86
CA GLN A 178 -0.75 27.67 18.29
C GLN A 178 -1.05 27.39 16.82
N GLY A 179 -0.13 26.73 16.11
CA GLY A 179 -0.26 26.32 14.74
C GLY A 179 0.24 27.35 13.71
N LYS A 180 1.25 28.17 14.05
CA LYS A 180 1.97 28.95 13.05
C LYS A 180 2.78 28.01 12.16
N ILE A 181 2.70 28.17 10.82
CA ILE A 181 3.45 27.36 9.85
C ILE A 181 4.39 28.27 9.07
N GLU A 182 5.66 27.90 8.98
CA GLU A 182 6.68 28.65 8.27
C GLU A 182 7.45 27.73 7.32
N PHE A 183 7.53 28.11 6.05
CA PHE A 183 8.38 27.51 5.04
C PHE A 183 9.57 28.44 4.81
N GLU A 184 10.79 27.95 4.93
CA GLU A 184 12.04 28.70 4.74
C GLU A 184 12.83 28.11 3.56
N ASN A 185 12.73 28.71 2.38
CA ASN A 185 13.46 28.35 1.15
C ASN A 185 13.32 26.85 0.80
N VAL A 186 12.13 26.30 0.91
CA VAL A 186 11.86 24.87 0.74
C VAL A 186 11.92 24.46 -0.73
N ASN A 187 12.82 23.52 -1.03
CA ASN A 187 12.90 22.81 -2.29
C ASN A 187 12.52 21.33 -2.07
N PHE A 188 11.83 20.73 -3.03
CA PHE A 188 11.47 19.32 -2.94
C PHE A 188 11.40 18.63 -4.30
N SER A 189 11.90 17.37 -4.34
CA SER A 189 11.76 16.45 -5.47
C SER A 189 11.53 15.04 -5.00
N TYR A 190 10.61 14.29 -5.65
CA TYR A 190 10.40 12.86 -5.38
C TYR A 190 11.56 12.02 -5.92
N GLU A 191 12.14 12.44 -7.04
CA GLU A 191 13.28 11.79 -7.69
C GLU A 191 14.39 12.83 -7.92
N LYS A 192 15.63 12.38 -7.85
CA LYS A 192 16.78 13.28 -8.10
C LYS A 192 16.68 13.93 -9.49
N GLY A 193 16.73 15.25 -9.52
CA GLY A 193 16.81 16.04 -10.76
C GLY A 193 15.50 16.64 -11.26
N LYS A 194 14.33 16.37 -10.61
CA LYS A 194 13.07 17.00 -10.98
C LYS A 194 12.41 17.68 -9.77
N ASN A 195 12.75 18.97 -9.58
CA ASN A 195 12.16 19.76 -8.50
C ASN A 195 10.67 19.99 -8.75
N ILE A 196 9.86 19.57 -7.79
CA ILE A 196 8.40 19.76 -7.77
C ILE A 196 8.05 21.07 -7.04
N LEU A 197 8.77 21.38 -5.96
CA LEU A 197 8.68 22.66 -5.26
C LEU A 197 10.05 23.35 -5.31
N LYS A 198 10.04 24.67 -5.52
CA LYS A 198 11.23 25.48 -5.72
C LYS A 198 11.16 26.74 -4.89
N ASN A 199 12.11 26.89 -3.96
CA ASN A 199 12.29 28.08 -3.15
C ASN A 199 10.99 28.59 -2.48
N ILE A 200 10.20 27.67 -1.93
CA ILE A 200 8.96 28.03 -1.26
C ILE A 200 9.28 28.70 0.07
N SER A 201 8.86 29.97 0.19
CA SER A 201 8.95 30.74 1.43
C SER A 201 7.59 31.33 1.73
N LEU A 202 6.98 30.92 2.87
CA LEU A 202 5.60 31.27 3.24
C LEU A 202 5.49 31.28 4.76
N THR A 203 4.73 32.20 5.30
CA THR A 203 4.32 32.19 6.71
C THR A 203 2.80 32.24 6.80
N VAL A 204 2.22 31.26 7.52
CA VAL A 204 0.80 31.17 7.86
C VAL A 204 0.65 31.45 9.35
N GLN A 205 -0.14 32.46 9.71
CA GLN A 205 -0.33 32.84 11.11
C GLN A 205 -1.31 31.90 11.83
N PRO A 206 -1.22 31.78 13.16
CA PRO A 206 -2.19 31.02 13.94
C PRO A 206 -3.63 31.45 13.65
N GLY A 207 -4.52 30.47 13.36
CA GLY A 207 -5.91 30.73 13.04
C GLY A 207 -6.17 31.31 11.63
N GLU A 208 -5.13 31.52 10.82
CA GLU A 208 -5.26 32.01 9.45
C GLU A 208 -5.70 30.87 8.51
N THR A 209 -6.58 31.19 7.58
CA THR A 209 -7.01 30.27 6.51
C THR A 209 -6.39 30.70 5.19
N ILE A 210 -5.60 29.82 4.60
CA ILE A 210 -4.92 30.01 3.30
C ILE A 210 -5.58 29.12 2.25
N GLY A 211 -6.07 29.71 1.17
CA GLY A 211 -6.50 28.98 -0.01
C GLY A 211 -5.32 28.75 -0.95
N ILE A 212 -5.06 27.51 -1.35
CA ILE A 212 -3.99 27.15 -2.29
C ILE A 212 -4.62 26.84 -3.64
N VAL A 213 -4.26 27.60 -4.66
CA VAL A 213 -4.74 27.44 -6.04
C VAL A 213 -3.59 27.27 -7.02
N GLY A 214 -3.89 26.74 -8.19
CA GLY A 214 -2.89 26.54 -9.27
C GLY A 214 -3.31 25.38 -10.17
N SER A 215 -2.62 25.24 -11.32
CA SER A 215 -2.86 24.17 -12.28
C SER A 215 -2.61 22.78 -11.68
N THR A 216 -3.16 21.74 -12.32
CA THR A 216 -2.84 20.35 -11.95
C THR A 216 -1.34 20.12 -12.13
N GLY A 217 -0.71 19.49 -11.14
CA GLY A 217 0.73 19.27 -11.14
C GLY A 217 1.59 20.47 -10.66
N SER A 218 0.98 21.58 -10.23
CA SER A 218 1.76 22.75 -9.72
C SER A 218 2.45 22.54 -8.38
N GLY A 219 2.17 21.42 -7.66
CA GLY A 219 2.81 21.09 -6.38
C GLY A 219 1.93 21.27 -5.14
N LYS A 220 0.63 21.58 -5.27
CA LYS A 220 -0.30 21.84 -4.14
C LYS A 220 -0.35 20.68 -3.14
N SER A 221 -0.61 19.46 -3.60
CA SER A 221 -0.66 18.27 -2.74
C SER A 221 0.72 17.93 -2.17
N THR A 222 1.80 18.21 -2.91
CA THR A 222 3.18 18.04 -2.44
C THR A 222 3.48 18.96 -1.26
N LEU A 223 3.07 20.23 -1.33
CA LEU A 223 3.24 21.19 -0.24
C LEU A 223 2.56 20.69 1.06
N VAL A 224 1.36 20.14 0.94
CA VAL A 224 0.61 19.58 2.06
C VAL A 224 1.26 18.31 2.61
N ASN A 225 1.75 17.43 1.74
CA ASN A 225 2.42 16.19 2.13
C ASN A 225 3.71 16.46 2.92
N LEU A 226 4.40 17.58 2.66
CA LEU A 226 5.56 17.99 3.44
C LEU A 226 5.17 18.45 4.86
N ILE A 227 4.03 19.13 5.05
CA ILE A 227 3.55 19.51 6.38
C ILE A 227 3.18 18.27 7.22
N LEU A 228 2.56 17.27 6.58
CA LEU A 228 2.24 15.98 7.21
C LEU A 228 3.48 15.11 7.44
N ARG A 229 4.63 15.58 6.94
CA ARG A 229 5.91 14.87 6.97
C ARG A 229 5.81 13.44 6.41
N PHE A 230 5.06 13.28 5.30
CA PHE A 230 5.11 12.07 4.48
C PHE A 230 6.41 12.02 3.66
N TYR A 231 7.00 13.18 3.45
CA TYR A 231 8.29 13.38 2.82
C TYR A 231 9.05 14.50 3.55
N GLU A 232 10.37 14.50 3.47
CA GLU A 232 11.22 15.57 3.98
C GLU A 232 11.64 16.51 2.82
N PRO A 233 11.76 17.82 3.06
CA PRO A 233 12.26 18.74 2.04
C PRO A 233 13.67 18.35 1.60
N THR A 234 13.97 18.53 0.31
CA THR A 234 15.33 18.28 -0.21
C THR A 234 16.31 19.36 0.26
N GLU A 235 15.81 20.59 0.37
CA GLU A 235 16.54 21.75 0.91
C GLU A 235 15.57 22.68 1.62
N GLY A 236 16.09 23.54 2.49
CA GLY A 236 15.27 24.42 3.33
C GLY A 236 14.69 23.70 4.52
N ARG A 237 13.72 24.29 5.19
CA ARG A 237 13.06 23.72 6.37
C ARG A 237 11.63 24.21 6.51
N ILE A 238 10.82 23.41 7.23
CA ILE A 238 9.45 23.76 7.59
C ILE A 238 9.38 23.80 9.10
N LYS A 239 8.79 24.87 9.64
CA LYS A 239 8.65 25.05 11.07
C LYS A 239 7.16 25.14 11.48
N ILE A 240 6.85 24.62 12.66
CA ILE A 240 5.58 24.84 13.35
C ILE A 240 5.87 25.48 14.69
N ASP A 241 5.30 26.66 14.91
CA ASP A 241 5.53 27.50 16.10
C ASP A 241 7.02 27.73 16.39
N GLY A 242 7.83 27.92 15.33
CA GLY A 242 9.28 28.14 15.39
C GLY A 242 10.15 26.87 15.54
N HIS A 243 9.54 25.69 15.72
CA HIS A 243 10.24 24.40 15.79
C HIS A 243 10.28 23.72 14.43
N ASP A 244 11.45 23.22 14.04
CA ASP A 244 11.57 22.45 12.80
C ASP A 244 10.75 21.16 12.89
N ILE A 245 9.90 20.88 11.89
CA ILE A 245 9.09 19.66 11.88
C ILE A 245 9.94 18.38 11.85
N ALA A 246 11.20 18.47 11.40
CA ALA A 246 12.14 17.37 11.41
C ALA A 246 12.52 16.94 12.84
N ASP A 247 12.47 17.84 13.81
CA ASP A 247 12.80 17.59 15.22
C ASP A 247 11.59 17.22 16.07
N ILE A 248 10.38 17.44 15.56
CA ILE A 248 9.13 17.14 16.27
C ILE A 248 8.84 15.63 16.22
N ASP A 249 8.31 15.07 17.32
CA ASP A 249 7.76 13.73 17.31
C ASP A 249 6.65 13.60 16.27
N ILE A 250 6.74 12.59 15.41
CA ILE A 250 5.86 12.49 14.24
C ILE A 250 4.40 12.16 14.63
N ASP A 251 4.20 11.41 15.70
CA ASP A 251 2.86 11.11 16.22
C ASP A 251 2.24 12.36 16.81
N PHE A 252 3.03 13.14 17.58
CA PHE A 252 2.57 14.42 18.11
C PHE A 252 2.21 15.39 17.00
N LEU A 253 3.05 15.53 15.97
CA LEU A 253 2.80 16.37 14.81
C LEU A 253 1.47 15.99 14.17
N ARG A 254 1.32 14.72 13.79
CA ARG A 254 0.14 14.22 13.09
C ARG A 254 -1.11 14.21 13.97
N LYS A 255 -1.00 14.02 15.29
CA LYS A 255 -2.13 14.18 16.22
C LYS A 255 -2.71 15.58 16.21
N ASN A 256 -1.89 16.60 15.99
CA ASN A 256 -2.30 18.00 15.96
C ASN A 256 -2.70 18.52 14.57
N ILE A 257 -2.59 17.71 13.51
CA ILE A 257 -3.01 18.05 12.14
C ILE A 257 -4.25 17.23 11.79
N GLY A 258 -5.33 17.87 11.40
CA GLY A 258 -6.50 17.25 10.78
C GLY A 258 -6.34 17.26 9.27
N TYR A 259 -6.64 16.13 8.61
CA TYR A 259 -6.57 16.02 7.16
C TYR A 259 -7.87 15.46 6.59
N VAL A 260 -8.51 16.24 5.72
CA VAL A 260 -9.71 15.84 4.99
C VAL A 260 -9.32 15.67 3.52
N LEU A 261 -9.36 14.42 3.05
CA LEU A 261 -8.95 14.04 1.70
C LEU A 261 -10.02 14.40 0.66
N GLN A 262 -9.58 14.63 -0.58
CA GLN A 262 -10.44 14.82 -1.75
C GLN A 262 -11.39 13.62 -1.96
N GLU A 263 -10.85 12.41 -1.96
CA GLU A 263 -11.61 11.17 -1.94
C GLU A 263 -11.58 10.57 -0.54
N PRO A 264 -12.70 10.63 0.21
CA PRO A 264 -12.74 10.13 1.58
C PRO A 264 -12.56 8.62 1.62
N LEU A 265 -11.49 8.18 2.27
CA LEU A 265 -11.26 6.77 2.53
C LEU A 265 -11.93 6.37 3.85
N LEU A 266 -12.89 5.46 3.76
CA LEU A 266 -13.52 4.82 4.90
C LEU A 266 -13.13 3.34 4.94
N PHE A 267 -12.87 2.85 6.15
CA PHE A 267 -12.52 1.45 6.39
C PHE A 267 -13.78 0.59 6.43
N ARG A 268 -13.60 -0.70 6.14
CA ARG A 268 -14.64 -1.72 6.35
C ARG A 268 -14.83 -1.96 7.85
N ASP A 269 -15.64 -1.08 8.46
CA ASP A 269 -15.91 -1.06 9.89
C ASP A 269 -17.21 -0.29 10.12
N THR A 270 -17.67 -0.17 11.37
CA THR A 270 -18.85 0.63 11.71
C THR A 270 -18.63 2.11 11.39
N ILE A 271 -19.73 2.87 11.23
CA ILE A 271 -19.67 4.33 11.05
C ILE A 271 -19.01 4.97 12.28
N ALA A 272 -19.36 4.50 13.49
CA ALA A 272 -18.73 4.99 14.74
C ALA A 272 -17.22 4.80 14.72
N ASN A 273 -16.74 3.57 14.39
CA ASN A 273 -15.31 3.25 14.34
C ASN A 273 -14.58 4.07 13.28
N ASN A 274 -15.22 4.35 12.15
CA ASN A 274 -14.67 5.26 11.15
C ASN A 274 -14.50 6.70 11.67
N ILE A 275 -15.40 7.20 12.51
CA ILE A 275 -15.28 8.55 13.12
C ILE A 275 -14.22 8.54 14.22
N ILE A 276 -14.24 7.56 15.13
CA ILE A 276 -13.31 7.42 16.26
C ILE A 276 -11.86 7.19 15.80
N TYR A 277 -11.63 6.75 14.56
CA TYR A 277 -10.31 6.37 14.03
C TYR A 277 -9.18 7.35 14.38
N SER A 278 -9.46 8.64 14.44
CA SER A 278 -8.48 9.69 14.77
C SER A 278 -8.35 9.97 16.28
N LYS A 279 -9.27 9.46 17.13
CA LYS A 279 -9.31 9.61 18.59
C LYS A 279 -9.91 8.33 19.19
N PRO A 280 -9.15 7.23 19.36
CA PRO A 280 -9.67 5.93 19.79
C PRO A 280 -10.37 5.93 21.15
N ASP A 281 -10.00 6.84 22.03
CA ASP A 281 -10.55 6.98 23.40
C ASP A 281 -11.81 7.84 23.46
N ALA A 282 -12.38 8.24 22.33
CA ALA A 282 -13.56 9.09 22.29
C ALA A 282 -14.82 8.34 22.75
N THR A 283 -15.68 9.05 23.50
CA THR A 283 -16.97 8.51 23.91
C THR A 283 -17.97 8.55 22.78
N ILE A 284 -19.07 7.78 22.90
CA ILE A 284 -20.12 7.79 21.87
C ILE A 284 -20.80 9.17 21.76
N GLU A 285 -20.89 9.92 22.86
CA GLU A 285 -21.42 11.27 22.89
C GLU A 285 -20.54 12.21 22.05
N GLU A 286 -19.20 12.11 22.18
CA GLU A 286 -18.25 12.86 21.36
C GLU A 286 -18.40 12.51 19.87
N VAL A 287 -18.63 11.23 19.54
CA VAL A 287 -18.90 10.78 18.16
C VAL A 287 -20.16 11.41 17.60
N ILE A 288 -21.25 11.40 18.38
CA ILE A 288 -22.52 11.99 17.98
C ILE A 288 -22.38 13.49 17.77
N ASP A 289 -21.66 14.19 18.64
CA ASP A 289 -21.46 15.63 18.53
C ASP A 289 -20.56 15.98 17.34
N ALA A 290 -19.51 15.23 17.09
CA ALA A 290 -18.70 15.38 15.89
C ALA A 290 -19.53 15.15 14.61
N ALA A 291 -20.39 14.14 14.60
CA ALA A 291 -21.31 13.87 13.49
C ALA A 291 -22.35 14.98 13.28
N LYS A 292 -22.85 15.61 14.35
CA LYS A 292 -23.74 16.78 14.25
C LYS A 292 -23.03 17.98 13.63
N VAL A 293 -21.81 18.29 14.08
CA VAL A 293 -20.97 19.37 13.52
C VAL A 293 -20.72 19.14 12.03
N ALA A 294 -20.46 17.89 11.63
CA ALA A 294 -20.22 17.50 10.25
C ALA A 294 -21.51 17.33 9.40
N ASN A 295 -22.69 17.67 9.90
CA ASN A 295 -23.98 17.40 9.25
C ASN A 295 -24.19 15.92 8.88
N ALA A 296 -23.54 14.98 9.59
CA ALA A 296 -23.61 13.54 9.34
C ALA A 296 -24.72 12.85 10.17
N HIS A 297 -25.00 13.31 11.39
CA HIS A 297 -25.92 12.67 12.32
C HIS A 297 -27.28 12.33 11.70
N LYS A 298 -27.88 13.28 10.96
CA LYS A 298 -29.23 13.14 10.39
C LYS A 298 -29.37 11.96 9.42
N PHE A 299 -28.33 11.64 8.65
CA PHE A 299 -28.40 10.49 7.75
C PHE A 299 -27.98 9.20 8.46
N ILE A 300 -27.04 9.27 9.41
CA ILE A 300 -26.57 8.08 10.16
C ILE A 300 -27.72 7.41 10.90
N ILE A 301 -28.56 8.18 11.60
CA ILE A 301 -29.71 7.66 12.36
C ILE A 301 -30.83 7.08 11.48
N LYS A 302 -30.76 7.25 10.16
CA LYS A 302 -31.74 6.63 9.22
C LYS A 302 -31.36 5.18 8.87
N PHE A 303 -30.12 4.76 9.12
CA PHE A 303 -29.73 3.35 8.97
C PHE A 303 -30.32 2.51 10.10
N PRO A 304 -30.68 1.24 9.85
CA PRO A 304 -31.25 0.36 10.88
C PRO A 304 -30.38 0.25 12.13
N ASP A 305 -29.05 0.15 11.95
CA ASP A 305 -28.08 0.03 13.04
C ASP A 305 -27.40 1.36 13.38
N ALA A 306 -27.90 2.49 12.83
CA ALA A 306 -27.39 3.82 13.07
C ALA A 306 -25.83 3.89 13.01
N TYR A 307 -25.19 4.24 14.12
CA TYR A 307 -23.73 4.34 14.22
C TYR A 307 -23.01 2.99 14.15
N ASP A 308 -23.69 1.88 14.46
CA ASP A 308 -23.12 0.52 14.39
C ASP A 308 -23.24 -0.10 12.99
N THR A 309 -23.81 0.65 12.03
CA THR A 309 -23.88 0.21 10.63
C THR A 309 -22.49 -0.06 10.07
N VAL A 310 -22.25 -1.31 9.65
CA VAL A 310 -20.98 -1.75 9.07
C VAL A 310 -20.91 -1.34 7.60
N LEU A 311 -19.89 -0.61 7.25
CA LEU A 311 -19.61 -0.19 5.87
C LEU A 311 -18.86 -1.29 5.10
N GLY A 312 -19.12 -1.39 3.79
CA GLY A 312 -18.31 -2.23 2.90
C GLY A 312 -16.95 -1.60 2.59
N GLU A 313 -16.18 -2.27 1.72
CA GLU A 313 -14.87 -1.78 1.29
C GLU A 313 -14.95 -0.34 0.74
N ARG A 314 -14.00 0.51 1.16
CA ARG A 314 -13.95 1.94 0.82
C ARG A 314 -15.25 2.70 1.11
N GLY A 315 -15.98 2.27 2.17
CA GLY A 315 -17.21 2.91 2.57
C GLY A 315 -18.40 2.64 1.63
N THR A 316 -18.40 1.49 0.93
CA THR A 316 -19.57 1.07 0.15
C THR A 316 -20.80 1.01 1.06
N GLY A 317 -21.92 1.57 0.58
CA GLY A 317 -23.17 1.77 1.36
C GLY A 317 -23.46 3.24 1.62
N LEU A 318 -22.48 4.13 1.49
CA LEU A 318 -22.66 5.57 1.58
C LEU A 318 -22.48 6.26 0.23
N SER A 319 -23.25 7.33 -0.02
CA SER A 319 -23.02 8.26 -1.13
C SER A 319 -21.73 9.05 -0.95
N GLY A 320 -21.20 9.67 -2.01
CA GLY A 320 -19.97 10.48 -1.95
C GLY A 320 -20.03 11.58 -0.90
N GLY A 321 -21.14 12.30 -0.84
CA GLY A 321 -21.33 13.36 0.15
C GLY A 321 -21.50 12.86 1.59
N GLU A 322 -22.07 11.69 1.81
CA GLU A 322 -22.12 11.05 3.13
C GLU A 322 -20.74 10.62 3.60
N LYS A 323 -19.94 10.00 2.72
CA LYS A 323 -18.53 9.65 3.02
C LYS A 323 -17.72 10.89 3.40
N GLN A 324 -17.92 12.00 2.68
CA GLN A 324 -17.25 13.26 2.95
C GLN A 324 -17.61 13.79 4.34
N ARG A 325 -18.92 13.78 4.71
CA ARG A 325 -19.35 14.22 6.05
C ARG A 325 -18.82 13.31 7.16
N VAL A 326 -18.73 11.99 6.96
CA VAL A 326 -18.07 11.09 7.92
C VAL A 326 -16.58 11.41 8.05
N SER A 327 -15.90 11.71 6.93
CA SER A 327 -14.48 12.13 6.95
C SER A 327 -14.30 13.47 7.68
N ILE A 328 -15.22 14.42 7.50
CA ILE A 328 -15.23 15.68 8.26
C ILE A 328 -15.45 15.40 9.75
N ALA A 329 -16.40 14.52 10.14
CA ALA A 329 -16.62 14.14 11.53
C ALA A 329 -15.36 13.54 12.18
N ARG A 330 -14.60 12.72 11.42
CA ARG A 330 -13.27 12.22 11.83
C ARG A 330 -12.27 13.34 12.13
N ALA A 331 -12.29 14.41 11.34
CA ALA A 331 -11.45 15.58 11.57
C ALA A 331 -11.96 16.44 12.75
N VAL A 332 -13.27 16.55 12.94
CA VAL A 332 -13.89 17.28 14.05
C VAL A 332 -13.54 16.67 15.40
N ILE A 333 -13.70 15.33 15.55
CA ILE A 333 -13.48 14.63 16.83
C ILE A 333 -12.03 14.69 17.28
N LYS A 334 -11.10 14.77 16.32
CA LYS A 334 -9.67 14.93 16.55
C LYS A 334 -9.33 16.29 17.18
N ASN A 335 -10.12 17.32 16.92
CA ASN A 335 -9.93 18.70 17.37
C ASN A 335 -8.52 19.25 17.14
N PRO A 336 -7.99 19.21 15.90
CA PRO A 336 -6.61 19.59 15.59
C PRO A 336 -6.42 21.10 15.63
N ARG A 337 -5.18 21.57 15.84
CA ARG A 337 -4.80 22.99 15.73
C ARG A 337 -4.57 23.42 14.28
N ILE A 338 -4.06 22.53 13.48
CA ILE A 338 -3.83 22.74 12.04
C ILE A 338 -4.79 21.86 11.26
N LEU A 339 -5.40 22.41 10.23
CA LEU A 339 -6.35 21.72 9.38
C LEU A 339 -5.91 21.79 7.92
N ILE A 340 -5.97 20.69 7.24
CA ILE A 340 -5.69 20.56 5.81
C ILE A 340 -6.93 20.00 5.14
N LEU A 341 -7.46 20.74 4.16
CA LEU A 341 -8.62 20.36 3.38
C LEU A 341 -8.20 20.23 1.92
N ASP A 342 -8.31 19.03 1.37
CA ASP A 342 -8.03 18.76 -0.04
C ASP A 342 -9.35 18.55 -0.77
N GLU A 343 -9.77 19.56 -1.54
CA GLU A 343 -10.98 19.60 -2.39
C GLU A 343 -12.22 18.85 -1.84
N ALA A 344 -12.70 19.24 -0.69
CA ALA A 344 -13.75 18.52 0.04
C ALA A 344 -15.16 18.48 -0.63
N THR A 345 -15.35 19.02 -1.85
CA THR A 345 -16.69 19.20 -2.49
C THR A 345 -16.80 18.69 -3.93
N SER A 346 -15.89 17.85 -4.42
CA SER A 346 -15.96 17.32 -5.79
C SER A 346 -17.09 16.30 -5.97
N ALA A 347 -17.87 16.43 -7.06
CA ALA A 347 -18.86 15.46 -7.55
C ALA A 347 -20.07 15.16 -6.62
N VAL A 348 -20.60 16.16 -5.91
CA VAL A 348 -21.83 16.05 -5.11
C VAL A 348 -22.90 17.01 -5.64
N ASP A 349 -24.18 16.70 -5.36
CA ASP A 349 -25.30 17.58 -5.66
C ASP A 349 -25.26 18.87 -4.83
N THR A 350 -25.97 19.91 -5.30
CA THR A 350 -25.92 21.27 -4.71
C THR A 350 -26.39 21.30 -3.25
N GLU A 351 -27.38 20.49 -2.87
CA GLU A 351 -27.87 20.46 -1.48
C GLU A 351 -26.82 19.84 -0.56
N THR A 352 -26.27 18.73 -0.97
CA THR A 352 -25.18 18.04 -0.24
C THR A 352 -23.91 18.91 -0.16
N GLU A 353 -23.55 19.64 -1.25
CA GLU A 353 -22.44 20.59 -1.25
C GLU A 353 -22.62 21.67 -0.19
N LYS A 354 -23.84 22.23 -0.06
CA LYS A 354 -24.15 23.20 0.99
C LYS A 354 -23.95 22.64 2.40
N LEU A 355 -24.41 21.41 2.65
CA LEU A 355 -24.23 20.76 3.96
C LEU A 355 -22.76 20.50 4.28
N ILE A 356 -21.95 20.12 3.29
CA ILE A 356 -20.51 19.93 3.43
C ILE A 356 -19.83 21.27 3.72
N GLN A 357 -20.19 22.33 2.97
CA GLN A 357 -19.62 23.65 3.17
C GLN A 357 -19.93 24.22 4.58
N GLU A 358 -21.17 24.06 5.06
CA GLU A 358 -21.54 24.43 6.43
C GLU A 358 -20.71 23.65 7.48
N ALA A 359 -20.44 22.36 7.25
CA ALA A 359 -19.61 21.56 8.14
C ALA A 359 -18.15 22.04 8.13
N ILE A 360 -17.59 22.33 6.95
CA ILE A 360 -16.26 22.91 6.79
C ILE A 360 -16.18 24.26 7.51
N ASP A 361 -17.17 25.14 7.32
CA ASP A 361 -17.22 26.46 7.94
C ASP A 361 -17.22 26.43 9.47
N ARG A 362 -17.78 25.36 10.06
CA ARG A 362 -17.67 25.11 11.52
C ARG A 362 -16.32 24.55 11.90
N LEU A 363 -15.77 23.67 11.05
CA LEU A 363 -14.51 23.00 11.32
C LEU A 363 -13.30 23.96 11.28
N ILE A 364 -13.27 24.96 10.37
CA ILE A 364 -12.14 25.89 10.22
C ILE A 364 -12.02 26.92 11.36
N LYS A 365 -13.08 27.14 12.15
CA LYS A 365 -13.09 28.17 13.21
C LYS A 365 -11.97 27.91 14.23
N ASN A 366 -11.19 28.97 14.51
CA ASN A 366 -10.08 28.96 15.46
C ASN A 366 -8.97 27.94 15.16
N ARG A 367 -8.79 27.58 13.88
CA ARG A 367 -7.75 26.66 13.42
C ARG A 367 -6.95 27.27 12.28
N THR A 368 -5.65 27.03 12.28
CA THR A 368 -4.81 27.33 11.11
C THR A 368 -5.18 26.38 10.00
N THR A 369 -5.64 26.89 8.86
CA THR A 369 -6.24 26.04 7.83
C THR A 369 -5.57 26.25 6.48
N LEU A 370 -5.23 25.17 5.80
CA LEU A 370 -4.80 25.15 4.42
C LEU A 370 -5.85 24.43 3.58
N ILE A 371 -6.35 25.11 2.56
CA ILE A 371 -7.41 24.59 1.67
C ILE A 371 -6.84 24.48 0.26
N ILE A 372 -6.67 23.27 -0.25
CA ILE A 372 -6.42 23.04 -1.68
C ILE A 372 -7.77 23.21 -2.39
N ALA A 373 -7.89 24.25 -3.18
CA ALA A 373 -9.14 24.57 -3.84
C ALA A 373 -9.07 24.35 -5.35
N HIS A 374 -10.05 23.61 -5.84
CA HIS A 374 -10.34 23.49 -7.27
C HIS A 374 -11.61 24.28 -7.65
N ARG A 375 -12.40 24.70 -6.66
CA ARG A 375 -13.59 25.54 -6.84
C ARG A 375 -13.45 26.86 -6.08
N LEU A 376 -13.88 27.95 -6.72
CA LEU A 376 -13.84 29.29 -6.10
C LEU A 376 -14.73 29.40 -4.86
N SER A 377 -15.80 28.61 -4.78
CA SER A 377 -16.71 28.59 -3.62
C SER A 377 -16.00 28.22 -2.31
N THR A 378 -15.00 27.33 -2.37
CA THR A 378 -14.21 26.92 -1.22
C THR A 378 -13.26 28.00 -0.69
N LEU A 379 -12.91 28.98 -1.54
CA LEU A 379 -12.01 30.08 -1.17
C LEU A 379 -12.72 31.25 -0.45
N ARG A 380 -14.03 31.25 -0.39
CA ARG A 380 -14.82 32.40 0.15
C ARG A 380 -14.44 32.82 1.58
N LYS A 381 -13.88 31.90 2.37
CA LYS A 381 -13.43 32.15 3.75
C LYS A 381 -11.93 32.16 3.92
N ALA A 382 -11.16 32.04 2.83
CA ALA A 382 -9.73 32.17 2.90
C ALA A 382 -9.36 33.64 3.23
N HIS A 383 -8.49 33.83 4.20
CA HIS A 383 -7.94 35.15 4.54
C HIS A 383 -6.98 35.60 3.46
N LYS A 384 -6.18 34.68 2.94
CA LYS A 384 -5.25 34.90 1.83
C LYS A 384 -5.27 33.72 0.88
N ILE A 385 -4.83 33.98 -0.33
CA ILE A 385 -4.73 33.02 -1.40
C ILE A 385 -3.27 32.90 -1.84
N LEU A 386 -2.81 31.68 -1.93
CA LEU A 386 -1.52 31.29 -2.46
C LEU A 386 -1.70 30.72 -3.87
N VAL A 387 -1.09 31.34 -4.85
CA VAL A 387 -1.09 30.85 -6.24
C VAL A 387 0.24 30.12 -6.51
N LEU A 388 0.12 28.83 -6.79
CA LEU A 388 1.27 27.97 -7.07
C LEU A 388 1.32 27.62 -8.56
N GLU A 389 2.42 27.89 -9.22
CA GLU A 389 2.64 27.55 -10.62
C GLU A 389 4.05 27.00 -10.83
N ASN A 390 4.17 25.86 -11.52
CA ASN A 390 5.46 25.19 -11.79
C ASN A 390 6.36 24.97 -10.55
N GLY A 391 5.73 24.80 -9.39
CA GLY A 391 6.41 24.58 -8.12
C GLY A 391 6.88 25.84 -7.40
N GLU A 392 6.50 27.03 -7.86
CA GLU A 392 6.87 28.33 -7.29
C GLU A 392 5.62 29.10 -6.84
N ILE A 393 5.76 29.93 -5.80
CA ILE A 393 4.73 30.88 -5.39
C ILE A 393 4.79 32.07 -6.33
N VAL A 394 3.78 32.21 -7.21
CA VAL A 394 3.72 33.35 -8.15
C VAL A 394 2.93 34.52 -7.59
N GLU A 395 1.93 34.25 -6.75
CA GLU A 395 1.13 35.31 -6.10
C GLU A 395 0.73 34.87 -4.68
N PHE A 396 0.69 35.82 -3.77
CA PHE A 396 0.21 35.66 -2.41
C PHE A 396 -0.43 36.94 -1.90
N GLY A 397 -1.65 36.89 -1.40
CA GLY A 397 -2.38 38.06 -0.90
C GLY A 397 -3.87 37.77 -0.66
N THR A 398 -4.62 38.78 -0.29
CA THR A 398 -6.06 38.68 -0.17
C THR A 398 -6.73 38.52 -1.55
N GLN A 399 -7.97 38.05 -1.57
CA GLN A 399 -8.72 37.88 -2.81
C GLN A 399 -8.86 39.23 -3.56
N GLU A 400 -9.12 40.32 -2.84
CA GLU A 400 -9.27 41.66 -3.41
C GLU A 400 -7.99 42.19 -4.04
N GLU A 401 -6.85 42.02 -3.34
CA GLU A 401 -5.51 42.37 -3.85
C GLU A 401 -5.18 41.65 -5.14
N LEU A 402 -5.40 40.30 -5.16
CA LEU A 402 -5.06 39.48 -6.30
C LEU A 402 -5.95 39.74 -7.51
N MET A 403 -7.25 39.99 -7.28
CA MET A 403 -8.18 40.39 -8.35
C MET A 403 -7.82 41.75 -8.95
N SER A 404 -7.36 42.69 -8.13
CA SER A 404 -6.98 44.04 -8.59
C SER A 404 -5.67 44.01 -9.43
N LYS A 405 -4.74 43.08 -9.10
CA LYS A 405 -3.47 42.89 -9.84
C LYS A 405 -3.67 42.34 -11.25
N LYS A 406 -4.84 41.73 -11.53
CA LYS A 406 -5.13 41.05 -12.81
C LYS A 406 -4.06 40.07 -13.26
N GLY A 407 -3.47 39.35 -12.30
CA GLY A 407 -2.43 38.37 -12.54
C GLY A 407 -2.99 36.95 -12.70
N ARG A 408 -2.20 35.96 -12.32
CA ARG A 408 -2.55 34.54 -12.51
C ARG A 408 -3.82 34.11 -11.77
N TYR A 409 -4.03 34.64 -10.57
CA TYR A 409 -5.29 34.38 -9.83
C TYR A 409 -6.51 34.89 -10.59
N TYR A 410 -6.44 36.10 -11.14
CA TYR A 410 -7.52 36.66 -11.95
C TYR A 410 -7.84 35.77 -13.16
N ASP A 411 -6.82 35.29 -13.88
CA ASP A 411 -7.00 34.39 -15.04
C ASP A 411 -7.71 33.10 -14.63
N LEU A 412 -7.32 32.49 -13.50
CA LEU A 412 -7.95 31.28 -12.99
C LEU A 412 -9.43 31.51 -12.63
N VAL A 413 -9.75 32.67 -12.04
CA VAL A 413 -11.13 33.05 -11.72
C VAL A 413 -11.95 33.24 -12.98
N GLN A 414 -11.44 33.94 -13.99
CA GLN A 414 -12.14 34.17 -15.27
C GLN A 414 -12.41 32.83 -15.97
N MET A 415 -11.44 31.95 -16.09
CA MET A 415 -11.62 30.64 -16.69
C MET A 415 -12.73 29.81 -16.02
N GLN A 416 -12.83 29.87 -14.68
CA GLN A 416 -13.89 29.15 -13.96
C GLN A 416 -15.26 29.82 -14.11
N THR A 417 -15.31 31.13 -14.22
CA THR A 417 -16.58 31.91 -14.40
C THR A 417 -17.10 31.71 -15.80
N ASP A 418 -16.26 31.71 -16.82
CA ASP A 418 -16.64 31.48 -18.23
C ASP A 418 -17.18 30.06 -18.42
N LEU A 419 -16.52 29.04 -17.86
CA LEU A 419 -17.03 27.67 -17.85
C LEU A 419 -18.38 27.54 -17.11
N GLY A 420 -18.60 28.28 -16.03
CA GLY A 420 -19.87 28.33 -15.29
C GLY A 420 -21.01 29.04 -16.09
N SER A 421 -20.70 30.08 -16.85
CA SER A 421 -21.66 30.83 -17.65
C SER A 421 -22.09 30.07 -18.91
N ASP A 422 -21.23 29.25 -19.49
CA ASP A 422 -21.57 28.42 -20.65
C ASP A 422 -22.55 27.29 -20.28
N ILE A 423 -22.44 26.72 -19.06
CA ILE A 423 -23.39 25.69 -18.57
C ILE A 423 -24.81 26.27 -18.39
N ILE A 424 -24.91 27.54 -17.99
CA ILE A 424 -26.22 28.21 -17.80
C ILE A 424 -26.87 28.63 -19.13
N ARG A 425 -26.09 28.80 -20.23
CA ARG A 425 -26.61 29.12 -21.55
C ARG A 425 -27.21 27.96 -22.34
N TYR A 426 -26.94 26.72 -21.92
CA TYR A 426 -27.45 25.51 -22.56
C TYR A 426 -28.55 24.79 -21.74
N GLN A 427 -29.05 25.35 -20.67
CA GLN A 427 -30.27 24.96 -19.96
C GLN A 427 -31.39 26.02 -20.23
#